data_307502293b79819c26208bf901282cf3
#
_entry.id   307502293b79819c26208bf901282cf3
#
_cell.length_a   1.000
_cell.length_b   1.000
_cell.length_c   1.000
_cell.angle_alpha   90.00
_cell.angle_beta   90.00
_cell.angle_gamma   90.00
#
_symmetry.space_group_name_H-M   'P 1'
#
loop_
_entity.id
_entity.type
_entity.pdbx_description
1 polymer ?
#
loop_
_entity_poly.entity_id
_entity_poly.type
_entity_poly.pdbx_seq_one_letter_code
_entity_poly.pdbx_strand_id
1 'polypeptide(L)'
;GLAAVNLAAQTIRAGEADIILAGGVESMSRAPYALPKSEQAFGTGSLTAWDTAIGWRFPNPRMEAAYGVEPMGVTAENIAELTGITRQEQDAFAYQSHMRAVTAIDSGRFQEEIVPVPVPQRKGDPLLFLTDERPRRDTSLESLAKLKPAFKKDGTVTAGNSSGLNDGASVLLVMEAEKAHSMGYKPLARYISSAASGIEPRIMGLGPVNAARKACQRVGLQVADLQLVELNEAFAVQALAVLRELGIPEEITNMNGGAIALGHPLGCSGARILTTLLHEMHKRSASARKPYYGMAALCVGVGQGAATIIETLPA
;
A
#
# COMPACT_ATOMS: atom_id res chain seq x y z
N GLY A 1 2.18 -7.17 -4.36
CA GLY A 1 1.78 -6.61 -5.66
C GLY A 1 2.86 -5.74 -6.31
N LEU A 2 3.40 -4.72 -5.63
CA LEU A 2 4.38 -3.80 -6.25
C LEU A 2 5.66 -4.52 -6.71
N ALA A 3 6.18 -5.44 -5.89
CA ALA A 3 7.35 -6.23 -6.24
C ALA A 3 7.10 -7.14 -7.46
N ALA A 4 5.89 -7.69 -7.60
CA ALA A 4 5.51 -8.48 -8.77
C ALA A 4 5.56 -7.64 -10.05
N VAL A 5 5.02 -6.41 -10.03
CA VAL A 5 5.07 -5.49 -11.17
C VAL A 5 6.51 -5.07 -11.49
N ASN A 6 7.33 -4.80 -10.47
CA ASN A 6 8.74 -4.48 -10.66
C ASN A 6 9.51 -5.64 -11.30
N LEU A 7 9.26 -6.87 -10.86
CA LEU A 7 9.87 -8.07 -11.45
C LEU A 7 9.43 -8.26 -12.90
N ALA A 8 8.13 -8.10 -13.20
CA ALA A 8 7.62 -8.15 -14.57
C ALA A 8 8.33 -7.17 -15.51
N ALA A 9 8.48 -5.91 -15.07
CA ALA A 9 9.19 -4.91 -15.86
C ALA A 9 10.69 -5.24 -16.05
N GLN A 10 11.32 -5.83 -15.04
CA GLN A 10 12.72 -6.27 -15.12
C GLN A 10 12.88 -7.47 -16.08
N THR A 11 11.98 -8.45 -16.03
CA THR A 11 11.95 -9.62 -16.91
C THR A 11 11.78 -9.19 -18.38
N ILE A 12 10.87 -8.26 -18.66
CA ILE A 12 10.67 -7.71 -20.00
C ILE A 12 11.92 -6.95 -20.48
N ARG A 13 12.53 -6.13 -19.61
CA ARG A 13 13.78 -5.41 -19.95
C ARG A 13 14.97 -6.35 -20.19
N ALA A 14 14.98 -7.52 -19.57
CA ALA A 14 15.98 -8.57 -19.81
C ALA A 14 15.76 -9.34 -21.13
N GLY A 15 14.62 -9.12 -21.80
CA GLY A 15 14.26 -9.83 -23.03
C GLY A 15 13.76 -11.26 -22.81
N GLU A 16 13.36 -11.59 -21.57
CA GLU A 16 12.87 -12.95 -21.23
C GLU A 16 11.36 -13.10 -21.48
N ALA A 17 10.62 -11.98 -21.61
CA ALA A 17 9.20 -11.96 -21.95
C ALA A 17 8.82 -10.61 -22.56
N ASP A 18 7.74 -10.58 -23.37
CA ASP A 18 7.20 -9.37 -23.97
C ASP A 18 5.96 -8.84 -23.23
N ILE A 19 5.20 -9.75 -22.60
CA ILE A 19 3.89 -9.48 -21.99
C ILE A 19 3.80 -10.25 -20.67
N ILE A 20 3.48 -9.55 -19.59
CA ILE A 20 3.29 -10.16 -18.27
C ILE A 20 2.08 -9.54 -17.57
N LEU A 21 1.18 -10.37 -17.07
CA LEU A 21 0.18 -9.96 -16.08
C LEU A 21 0.82 -10.02 -14.70
N ALA A 22 0.86 -8.90 -14.00
CA ALA A 22 1.48 -8.78 -12.70
C ALA A 22 0.54 -8.08 -11.71
N GLY A 23 0.45 -8.58 -10.49
CA GLY A 23 -0.45 -8.02 -9.51
C GLY A 23 -0.28 -8.64 -8.14
N GLY A 24 -1.33 -8.54 -7.34
CA GLY A 24 -1.38 -9.14 -6.03
C GLY A 24 -2.81 -9.31 -5.54
N VAL A 25 -2.99 -10.29 -4.68
CA VAL A 25 -4.25 -10.62 -4.03
C VAL A 25 -3.99 -10.93 -2.56
N GLU A 26 -4.93 -10.57 -1.72
CA GLU A 26 -4.95 -10.94 -0.31
C GLU A 26 -6.38 -11.23 0.12
N SER A 27 -6.59 -12.31 0.86
CA SER A 27 -7.87 -12.60 1.51
C SER A 27 -7.65 -12.71 3.01
N MET A 28 -7.65 -11.57 3.69
CA MET A 28 -7.45 -11.51 5.13
C MET A 28 -8.64 -12.06 5.90
N SER A 29 -9.85 -11.95 5.33
CA SER A 29 -11.08 -12.49 5.93
C SER A 29 -11.11 -14.03 5.97
N ARG A 30 -10.28 -14.69 5.14
CA ARG A 30 -10.20 -16.15 5.02
C ARG A 30 -8.83 -16.73 5.33
N ALA A 31 -7.95 -15.94 5.92
CA ALA A 31 -6.65 -16.41 6.36
C ALA A 31 -6.83 -17.55 7.38
N PRO A 32 -6.16 -18.71 7.20
CA PRO A 32 -6.34 -19.84 8.08
C PRO A 32 -5.66 -19.66 9.43
N TYR A 33 -6.05 -20.46 10.42
CA TYR A 33 -5.22 -20.69 11.59
C TYR A 33 -4.15 -21.74 11.27
N ALA A 34 -2.94 -21.56 11.78
CA ALA A 34 -1.83 -22.48 11.64
C ALA A 34 -1.43 -23.08 12.98
N LEU A 35 -1.13 -24.38 13.00
CA LEU A 35 -0.65 -25.11 14.16
C LEU A 35 0.76 -25.62 13.88
N PRO A 36 1.72 -25.54 14.85
CA PRO A 36 3.03 -26.16 14.68
C PRO A 36 2.89 -27.69 14.71
N LYS A 37 3.73 -28.35 13.95
CA LYS A 37 3.91 -29.81 14.14
C LYS A 37 4.72 -30.05 15.40
N SER A 38 4.47 -31.20 16.06
CA SER A 38 5.27 -31.60 17.20
C SER A 38 6.73 -31.82 16.78
N GLU A 39 7.66 -31.29 17.55
CA GLU A 39 9.10 -31.54 17.41
C GLU A 39 9.53 -32.87 18.06
N GLN A 40 8.64 -33.46 18.86
CA GLN A 40 8.88 -34.72 19.57
C GLN A 40 8.02 -35.85 18.99
N ALA A 41 8.52 -37.09 19.03
CA ALA A 41 7.82 -38.25 18.49
C ALA A 41 6.44 -38.49 19.14
N PHE A 42 6.31 -38.18 20.40
CA PHE A 42 5.03 -38.28 21.17
C PHE A 42 4.77 -36.96 21.89
N GLY A 43 4.38 -35.95 21.10
CA GLY A 43 4.04 -34.65 21.66
C GLY A 43 2.78 -34.71 22.52
N THR A 44 2.87 -34.23 23.74
CA THR A 44 1.75 -34.09 24.67
C THR A 44 1.61 -32.63 25.11
N GLY A 45 0.41 -32.22 25.48
CA GLY A 45 0.12 -30.85 25.96
C GLY A 45 -0.69 -30.02 24.99
N SER A 46 -0.87 -28.75 25.33
CA SER A 46 -1.66 -27.81 24.53
C SER A 46 -0.85 -27.28 23.34
N LEU A 47 -1.55 -26.96 22.25
CA LEU A 47 -0.99 -26.31 21.06
C LEU A 47 -1.58 -24.91 20.91
N THR A 48 -0.75 -23.94 20.53
CA THR A 48 -1.19 -22.60 20.18
C THR A 48 -1.54 -22.54 18.68
N ALA A 49 -2.78 -22.15 18.38
CA ALA A 49 -3.21 -21.82 17.02
C ALA A 49 -2.86 -20.37 16.71
N TRP A 50 -2.12 -20.15 15.63
CA TRP A 50 -1.71 -18.83 15.18
C TRP A 50 -2.67 -18.32 14.11
N ASP A 51 -3.24 -17.12 14.33
CA ASP A 51 -3.96 -16.40 13.26
C ASP A 51 -2.95 -15.94 12.21
N THR A 52 -3.21 -16.30 10.94
CA THR A 52 -2.30 -15.94 9.84
C THR A 52 -2.74 -14.69 9.09
N ALA A 53 -3.83 -14.03 9.49
CA ALA A 53 -4.29 -12.79 8.88
C ALA A 53 -3.31 -11.64 9.13
N ILE A 54 -2.75 -11.54 10.35
CA ILE A 54 -1.88 -10.45 10.77
C ILE A 54 -0.91 -10.91 11.86
N GLY A 55 0.21 -10.22 11.97
CA GLY A 55 1.18 -10.45 13.06
C GLY A 55 2.19 -11.55 12.75
N TRP A 56 3.00 -11.82 13.76
CA TRP A 56 4.02 -12.86 13.72
C TRP A 56 3.40 -14.24 13.94
N ARG A 57 3.89 -15.24 13.25
CA ARG A 57 3.62 -16.66 13.49
C ARG A 57 4.93 -17.43 13.43
N PHE A 58 5.07 -18.37 14.33
CA PHE A 58 6.30 -19.18 14.47
C PHE A 58 7.57 -18.32 14.49
N PRO A 59 7.66 -17.30 15.37
CA PRO A 59 8.82 -16.42 15.38
C PRO A 59 10.10 -17.23 15.60
N ASN A 60 11.12 -16.96 14.79
CA ASN A 60 12.42 -17.58 14.96
C ASN A 60 13.12 -16.97 16.17
N PRO A 61 13.53 -17.76 17.19
CA PRO A 61 14.15 -17.22 18.40
C PRO A 61 15.42 -16.39 18.14
N ARG A 62 16.19 -16.72 17.10
CA ARG A 62 17.37 -15.91 16.71
C ARG A 62 16.96 -14.56 16.13
N MET A 63 15.88 -14.52 15.37
CA MET A 63 15.32 -13.29 14.83
C MET A 63 14.77 -12.42 15.96
N GLU A 64 14.03 -13.03 16.89
CA GLU A 64 13.47 -12.34 18.06
C GLU A 64 14.58 -11.75 18.95
N ALA A 65 15.64 -12.49 19.21
CA ALA A 65 16.79 -12.01 19.99
C ALA A 65 17.56 -10.89 19.29
N ALA A 66 17.66 -10.91 17.94
CA ALA A 66 18.43 -9.93 17.18
C ALA A 66 17.66 -8.63 16.91
N TYR A 67 16.35 -8.70 16.63
CA TYR A 67 15.56 -7.58 16.08
C TYR A 67 14.21 -7.39 16.78
N GLY A 68 13.82 -8.28 17.67
CA GLY A 68 12.48 -8.32 18.23
C GLY A 68 11.44 -8.81 17.22
N VAL A 69 10.20 -8.98 17.74
CA VAL A 69 9.02 -9.38 16.97
C VAL A 69 7.84 -8.47 17.32
N GLU A 70 8.10 -7.18 17.34
CA GLU A 70 7.08 -6.18 17.68
C GLU A 70 5.90 -6.24 16.69
N PRO A 71 4.65 -6.17 17.16
CA PRO A 71 3.49 -6.00 16.30
C PRO A 71 3.57 -4.72 15.46
N MET A 72 2.99 -4.72 14.26
CA MET A 72 3.04 -3.59 13.32
C MET A 72 2.59 -2.26 13.95
N GLY A 73 1.54 -2.28 14.78
CA GLY A 73 1.09 -1.06 15.46
C GLY A 73 2.09 -0.54 16.50
N VAL A 74 2.89 -1.42 17.13
CA VAL A 74 3.99 -1.01 18.02
C VAL A 74 5.11 -0.36 17.22
N THR A 75 5.44 -0.88 16.03
CA THR A 75 6.42 -0.22 15.15
C THR A 75 5.95 1.18 14.70
N ALA A 76 4.64 1.38 14.56
CA ALA A 76 4.06 2.70 14.29
C ALA A 76 4.20 3.65 15.50
N GLU A 77 3.98 3.15 16.72
CA GLU A 77 4.23 3.94 17.94
C GLU A 77 5.72 4.31 18.09
N ASN A 78 6.63 3.42 17.74
CA ASN A 78 8.06 3.73 17.73
C ASN A 78 8.39 4.91 16.78
N ILE A 79 7.70 5.00 15.64
CA ILE A 79 7.83 6.13 14.71
C ILE A 79 7.23 7.40 15.33
N ALA A 80 6.09 7.30 16.03
CA ALA A 80 5.52 8.45 16.73
C ALA A 80 6.48 9.02 17.77
N GLU A 81 7.10 8.15 18.57
CA GLU A 81 8.11 8.54 19.56
C GLU A 81 9.35 9.17 18.91
N LEU A 82 9.83 8.58 17.82
CA LEU A 82 11.02 9.06 17.09
C LEU A 82 10.80 10.43 16.45
N THR A 83 9.61 10.68 15.89
CA THR A 83 9.33 11.86 15.07
C THR A 83 8.59 12.97 15.79
N GLY A 84 7.99 12.67 16.95
CA GLY A 84 7.13 13.61 17.68
C GLY A 84 5.80 13.91 16.98
N ILE A 85 5.41 13.14 15.95
CA ILE A 85 4.11 13.31 15.27
C ILE A 85 2.99 13.04 16.27
N THR A 86 2.15 14.03 16.47
CA THR A 86 1.11 14.01 17.49
C THR A 86 -0.11 13.18 17.06
N ARG A 87 -0.93 12.80 18.04
CA ARG A 87 -2.21 12.15 17.80
C ARG A 87 -3.13 12.98 16.92
N GLN A 88 -3.17 14.29 17.12
CA GLN A 88 -4.00 15.21 16.36
C GLN A 88 -3.62 15.25 14.88
N GLU A 89 -2.32 15.27 14.58
CA GLU A 89 -1.83 15.22 13.19
C GLU A 89 -2.20 13.88 12.52
N GLN A 90 -2.08 12.78 13.24
CA GLN A 90 -2.47 11.45 12.75
C GLN A 90 -3.97 11.36 12.46
N ASP A 91 -4.81 11.88 13.36
CA ASP A 91 -6.26 11.88 13.19
C ASP A 91 -6.69 12.81 12.05
N ALA A 92 -6.03 13.96 11.89
CA ALA A 92 -6.28 14.88 10.77
C ALA A 92 -5.95 14.23 9.42
N PHE A 93 -4.82 13.54 9.33
CA PHE A 93 -4.43 12.79 8.14
C PHE A 93 -5.43 11.67 7.81
N ALA A 94 -5.85 10.91 8.81
CA ALA A 94 -6.84 9.85 8.65
C ALA A 94 -8.20 10.39 8.20
N TYR A 95 -8.66 11.49 8.80
CA TYR A 95 -9.87 12.19 8.37
C TYR A 95 -9.79 12.59 6.88
N GLN A 96 -8.66 13.18 6.48
CA GLN A 96 -8.46 13.60 5.10
C GLN A 96 -8.46 12.41 4.13
N SER A 97 -7.84 11.27 4.51
CA SER A 97 -7.87 10.03 3.72
C SER A 97 -9.30 9.58 3.45
N HIS A 98 -10.16 9.56 4.48
CA HIS A 98 -11.57 9.20 4.33
C HIS A 98 -12.33 10.21 3.44
N MET A 99 -12.16 11.50 3.64
CA MET A 99 -12.89 12.51 2.86
C MET A 99 -12.49 12.51 1.39
N ARG A 100 -11.21 12.31 1.10
CA ARG A 100 -10.71 12.13 -0.28
C ARG A 100 -11.30 10.88 -0.93
N ALA A 101 -11.34 9.74 -0.22
CA ALA A 101 -11.91 8.51 -0.74
C ALA A 101 -13.42 8.64 -1.01
N VAL A 102 -14.17 9.24 -0.10
CA VAL A 102 -15.60 9.51 -0.28
C VAL A 102 -15.85 10.41 -1.49
N THR A 103 -15.09 11.50 -1.62
CA THR A 103 -15.19 12.41 -2.77
C THR A 103 -14.87 11.69 -4.09
N ALA A 104 -13.84 10.84 -4.10
CA ALA A 104 -13.46 10.05 -5.28
C ALA A 104 -14.55 9.05 -5.68
N ILE A 105 -15.18 8.37 -4.71
CA ILE A 105 -16.31 7.46 -4.95
C ILE A 105 -17.50 8.25 -5.54
N ASP A 106 -17.90 9.35 -4.91
CA ASP A 106 -19.07 10.14 -5.31
C ASP A 106 -18.91 10.77 -6.69
N SER A 107 -17.69 11.15 -7.06
CA SER A 107 -17.38 11.69 -8.39
C SER A 107 -17.13 10.60 -9.46
N GLY A 108 -17.25 9.31 -9.11
CA GLY A 108 -17.02 8.20 -10.03
C GLY A 108 -15.53 8.01 -10.42
N ARG A 109 -14.61 8.55 -9.62
CA ARG A 109 -13.18 8.54 -9.93
C ARG A 109 -12.58 7.16 -10.12
N PHE A 110 -13.12 6.17 -9.39
CA PHE A 110 -12.66 4.78 -9.42
C PHE A 110 -13.30 3.91 -10.50
N GLN A 111 -14.28 4.39 -11.25
CA GLN A 111 -15.05 3.58 -12.21
C GLN A 111 -14.21 2.92 -13.30
N GLU A 112 -13.12 3.57 -13.72
CA GLU A 112 -12.23 3.04 -14.77
C GLU A 112 -11.22 2.02 -14.25
N GLU A 113 -11.00 1.96 -12.93
CA GLU A 113 -10.03 1.03 -12.33
C GLU A 113 -10.70 -0.13 -11.57
N ILE A 114 -11.99 -0.03 -11.24
CA ILE A 114 -12.73 -1.08 -10.52
C ILE A 114 -13.34 -2.07 -11.52
N VAL A 115 -13.08 -3.36 -11.27
CA VAL A 115 -13.77 -4.46 -11.93
C VAL A 115 -14.90 -4.95 -11.03
N PRO A 116 -16.17 -4.91 -11.46
CA PRO A 116 -17.29 -5.39 -10.68
C PRO A 116 -17.16 -6.87 -10.31
N VAL A 117 -17.33 -7.20 -9.02
CA VAL A 117 -17.28 -8.58 -8.53
C VAL A 117 -18.69 -9.10 -8.29
N PRO A 118 -19.14 -10.15 -9.03
CA PRO A 118 -20.43 -10.76 -8.78
C PRO A 118 -20.38 -11.64 -7.51
N VAL A 119 -21.09 -11.20 -6.47
CA VAL A 119 -21.18 -11.94 -5.19
C VAL A 119 -22.45 -12.81 -5.21
N PRO A 120 -22.31 -14.14 -5.21
CA PRO A 120 -23.45 -15.06 -5.23
C PRO A 120 -24.40 -14.81 -4.05
N GLN A 121 -25.69 -14.77 -4.32
CA GLN A 121 -26.74 -14.66 -3.32
C GLN A 121 -27.39 -16.02 -3.06
N ARG A 122 -27.99 -16.22 -1.88
CA ARG A 122 -28.75 -17.47 -1.59
C ARG A 122 -29.95 -17.66 -2.52
N LYS A 123 -30.55 -16.56 -2.98
CA LYS A 123 -31.65 -16.52 -3.93
C LYS A 123 -31.51 -15.30 -4.82
N GLY A 124 -31.87 -15.41 -6.09
CA GLY A 124 -31.83 -14.31 -7.07
C GLY A 124 -30.48 -14.18 -7.76
N ASP A 125 -30.31 -13.09 -8.48
CA ASP A 125 -29.09 -12.79 -9.22
C ASP A 125 -27.93 -12.40 -8.29
N PRO A 126 -26.67 -12.58 -8.72
CA PRO A 126 -25.53 -12.12 -7.97
C PRO A 126 -25.57 -10.60 -7.72
N LEU A 127 -25.21 -10.19 -6.51
CA LEU A 127 -24.99 -8.77 -6.21
C LEU A 127 -23.65 -8.34 -6.83
N LEU A 128 -23.66 -7.30 -7.66
CA LEU A 128 -22.43 -6.71 -8.17
C LEU A 128 -21.81 -5.81 -7.11
N PHE A 129 -20.63 -6.18 -6.60
CA PHE A 129 -19.85 -5.38 -5.70
C PHE A 129 -18.99 -4.42 -6.51
N LEU A 130 -19.30 -3.12 -6.47
CA LEU A 130 -18.72 -2.07 -7.32
C LEU A 130 -18.07 -0.95 -6.53
N THR A 131 -18.29 -0.87 -5.23
CA THR A 131 -17.91 0.28 -4.41
C THR A 131 -17.24 -0.20 -3.14
N ASP A 132 -16.09 0.38 -2.82
CA ASP A 132 -15.44 0.11 -1.55
C ASP A 132 -16.34 0.55 -0.38
N GLU A 133 -16.62 -0.37 0.54
CA GLU A 133 -17.55 -0.16 1.66
C GLU A 133 -16.88 0.42 2.91
N ARG A 134 -15.55 0.47 2.91
CA ARG A 134 -14.75 0.85 4.07
C ARG A 134 -14.65 2.36 4.32
N PRO A 135 -14.62 3.27 3.30
CA PRO A 135 -14.57 4.70 3.52
C PRO A 135 -15.74 5.21 4.35
N ARG A 136 -15.44 5.92 5.43
CA ARG A 136 -16.44 6.37 6.41
C ARG A 136 -16.87 7.82 6.13
N ARG A 137 -18.10 7.97 5.65
CA ARG A 137 -18.72 9.29 5.38
C ARG A 137 -19.00 10.09 6.64
N ASP A 138 -19.23 9.39 7.75
CA ASP A 138 -19.62 9.93 9.05
C ASP A 138 -18.40 10.18 9.97
N THR A 139 -17.19 9.99 9.46
CA THR A 139 -15.98 10.25 10.24
C THR A 139 -15.83 11.76 10.54
N SER A 140 -15.39 12.09 11.74
CA SER A 140 -15.06 13.46 12.16
C SER A 140 -13.83 13.47 13.06
N LEU A 141 -13.17 14.62 13.19
CA LEU A 141 -12.03 14.77 14.12
C LEU A 141 -12.43 14.46 15.55
N GLU A 142 -13.67 14.84 15.96
CA GLU A 142 -14.18 14.55 17.30
C GLU A 142 -14.41 13.06 17.52
N SER A 143 -14.87 12.33 16.50
CA SER A 143 -15.06 10.88 16.60
C SER A 143 -13.72 10.14 16.68
N LEU A 144 -12.73 10.56 15.89
CA LEU A 144 -11.37 10.01 15.91
C LEU A 144 -10.68 10.27 17.26
N ALA A 145 -10.78 11.48 17.80
CA ALA A 145 -10.19 11.87 19.08
C ALA A 145 -10.68 11.01 20.28
N LYS A 146 -11.91 10.47 20.19
CA LYS A 146 -12.49 9.61 21.24
C LYS A 146 -11.95 8.17 21.22
N LEU A 147 -11.28 7.76 20.14
CA LEU A 147 -10.75 6.42 20.03
C LEU A 147 -9.57 6.20 20.99
N LYS A 148 -9.56 5.06 21.65
CA LYS A 148 -8.46 4.67 22.54
C LYS A 148 -7.26 4.19 21.74
N PRO A 149 -6.03 4.39 22.24
CA PRO A 149 -4.83 3.74 21.69
C PRO A 149 -5.03 2.23 21.59
N ALA A 150 -4.61 1.65 20.44
CA ALA A 150 -4.89 0.25 20.14
C ALA A 150 -3.71 -0.69 20.46
N PHE A 151 -2.47 -0.17 20.47
CA PHE A 151 -1.27 -1.00 20.48
C PHE A 151 -0.36 -0.76 21.69
N LYS A 152 -0.41 0.42 22.28
CA LYS A 152 0.40 0.80 23.44
C LYS A 152 -0.46 1.58 24.42
N LYS A 153 -0.30 1.30 25.71
CA LYS A 153 -0.94 2.13 26.75
C LYS A 153 -0.41 3.56 26.61
N ASP A 154 -1.31 4.53 26.60
CA ASP A 154 -0.99 5.95 26.43
C ASP A 154 -0.31 6.28 25.08
N GLY A 155 -0.47 5.40 24.08
CA GLY A 155 0.01 5.59 22.72
C GLY A 155 -0.86 6.55 21.88
N THR A 156 -0.48 6.71 20.63
CA THR A 156 -1.14 7.64 19.68
C THR A 156 -1.85 6.93 18.54
N VAL A 157 -1.48 5.66 18.26
CA VAL A 157 -2.01 4.87 17.15
C VAL A 157 -3.32 4.20 17.55
N THR A 158 -4.36 4.42 16.77
CA THR A 158 -5.73 3.93 17.02
C THR A 158 -6.26 3.16 15.82
N ALA A 159 -7.40 2.49 15.98
CA ALA A 159 -8.10 1.89 14.86
C ALA A 159 -8.56 2.90 13.79
N GLY A 160 -8.73 4.19 14.17
CA GLY A 160 -9.17 5.25 13.26
C GLY A 160 -8.05 5.87 12.42
N ASN A 161 -6.80 5.80 12.88
CA ASN A 161 -5.63 6.30 12.15
C ASN A 161 -4.69 5.18 11.66
N SER A 162 -5.23 3.97 11.54
CA SER A 162 -4.60 2.76 11.00
C SER A 162 -5.40 2.22 9.82
N SER A 163 -4.72 1.56 8.89
CA SER A 163 -5.40 0.81 7.83
C SER A 163 -6.17 -0.38 8.42
N GLY A 164 -7.21 -0.81 7.72
CA GLY A 164 -7.99 -1.97 8.17
C GLY A 164 -7.65 -3.26 7.46
N LEU A 165 -8.10 -4.35 8.09
CA LEU A 165 -8.08 -5.68 7.49
C LEU A 165 -9.19 -5.76 6.44
N ASN A 166 -8.87 -6.23 5.24
CA ASN A 166 -9.82 -6.42 4.16
C ASN A 166 -9.26 -7.32 3.07
N ASP A 167 -10.14 -7.83 2.23
CA ASP A 167 -9.77 -8.56 1.03
C ASP A 167 -9.52 -7.59 -0.11
N GLY A 168 -8.74 -7.99 -1.11
CA GLY A 168 -8.52 -7.19 -2.30
C GLY A 168 -7.65 -7.90 -3.33
N ALA A 169 -7.85 -7.51 -4.59
CA ALA A 169 -7.03 -7.94 -5.72
C ALA A 169 -6.80 -6.78 -6.67
N SER A 170 -5.63 -6.73 -7.28
CA SER A 170 -5.28 -5.77 -8.32
C SER A 170 -4.28 -6.40 -9.28
N VAL A 171 -4.45 -6.13 -10.59
CA VAL A 171 -3.60 -6.67 -11.63
C VAL A 171 -3.31 -5.60 -12.68
N LEU A 172 -2.09 -5.61 -13.20
CA LEU A 172 -1.62 -4.73 -14.27
C LEU A 172 -1.06 -5.56 -15.42
N LEU A 173 -1.29 -5.09 -16.64
CA LEU A 173 -0.63 -5.62 -17.83
C LEU A 173 0.65 -4.82 -18.07
N VAL A 174 1.79 -5.49 -18.04
CA VAL A 174 3.10 -4.92 -18.33
C VAL A 174 3.58 -5.48 -19.66
N MET A 175 3.97 -4.59 -20.57
CA MET A 175 4.34 -4.98 -21.93
C MET A 175 5.59 -4.24 -22.40
N GLU A 176 6.31 -4.87 -23.31
CA GLU A 176 7.29 -4.20 -24.15
C GLU A 176 6.58 -3.15 -25.03
N ALA A 177 7.19 -1.96 -25.22
CA ALA A 177 6.52 -0.82 -25.86
C ALA A 177 6.13 -1.06 -27.33
N GLU A 178 7.05 -1.62 -28.14
CA GLU A 178 6.78 -1.92 -29.56
C GLU A 178 5.71 -3.01 -29.69
N LYS A 179 5.72 -3.99 -28.80
CA LYS A 179 4.71 -5.04 -28.73
C LYS A 179 3.33 -4.46 -28.42
N ALA A 180 3.24 -3.55 -27.45
CA ALA A 180 1.99 -2.86 -27.12
C ALA A 180 1.43 -2.13 -28.34
N HIS A 181 2.25 -1.36 -29.02
CA HIS A 181 1.85 -0.62 -30.23
C HIS A 181 1.42 -1.56 -31.36
N SER A 182 2.17 -2.64 -31.62
CA SER A 182 1.85 -3.62 -32.68
C SER A 182 0.52 -4.34 -32.45
N MET A 183 0.11 -4.48 -31.17
CA MET A 183 -1.18 -5.06 -30.76
C MET A 183 -2.31 -4.03 -30.65
N GLY A 184 -2.04 -2.75 -30.94
CA GLY A 184 -3.03 -1.68 -30.87
C GLY A 184 -3.36 -1.20 -29.46
N TYR A 185 -2.58 -1.58 -28.45
CA TYR A 185 -2.75 -1.06 -27.10
C TYR A 185 -2.20 0.35 -26.96
N LYS A 186 -2.87 1.16 -26.15
CA LYS A 186 -2.41 2.49 -25.73
C LYS A 186 -1.91 2.39 -24.29
N PRO A 187 -0.59 2.39 -24.05
CA PRO A 187 -0.07 2.34 -22.70
C PRO A 187 -0.48 3.58 -21.90
N LEU A 188 -0.84 3.38 -20.62
CA LEU A 188 -1.19 4.48 -19.70
C LEU A 188 0.04 5.23 -19.20
N ALA A 189 1.16 4.52 -19.01
CA ALA A 189 2.42 5.09 -18.54
C ALA A 189 3.60 4.19 -18.89
N ARG A 190 4.80 4.73 -18.76
CA ARG A 190 6.06 4.02 -18.89
C ARG A 190 6.64 3.72 -17.50
N TYR A 191 7.01 2.48 -17.25
CA TYR A 191 7.80 2.09 -16.08
C TYR A 191 9.22 2.65 -16.22
N ILE A 192 9.66 3.44 -15.23
CA ILE A 192 10.97 4.11 -15.26
C ILE A 192 11.96 3.40 -14.36
N SER A 193 11.65 3.28 -13.08
CA SER A 193 12.57 2.76 -12.09
C SER A 193 11.84 2.13 -10.91
N SER A 194 12.53 1.27 -10.18
CA SER A 194 12.10 0.83 -8.86
C SER A 194 13.29 0.61 -7.96
N ALA A 195 13.05 0.58 -6.65
CA ALA A 195 14.03 0.17 -5.67
C ALA A 195 13.36 -0.49 -4.47
N ALA A 196 14.11 -1.36 -3.83
CA ALA A 196 13.84 -1.84 -2.49
C ALA A 196 14.96 -1.38 -1.54
N SER A 197 14.65 -1.25 -0.27
CA SER A 197 15.57 -0.88 0.79
C SER A 197 15.33 -1.69 2.04
N GLY A 198 16.36 -1.89 2.84
CA GLY A 198 16.27 -2.39 4.21
C GLY A 198 16.32 -1.24 5.21
N ILE A 199 15.71 -1.44 6.37
CA ILE A 199 15.74 -0.56 7.51
C ILE A 199 15.58 -1.38 8.80
N GLU A 200 15.88 -0.80 9.94
CA GLU A 200 15.64 -1.44 11.23
C GLU A 200 14.16 -1.87 11.38
N PRO A 201 13.87 -3.15 11.73
CA PRO A 201 12.51 -3.67 11.78
C PRO A 201 11.54 -2.88 12.66
N ARG A 202 12.01 -2.38 13.79
CA ARG A 202 11.16 -1.65 14.74
C ARG A 202 10.67 -0.27 14.27
N ILE A 203 11.26 0.24 13.18
CA ILE A 203 10.82 1.47 12.48
C ILE A 203 10.55 1.20 11.01
N MET A 204 10.08 0.01 10.69
CA MET A 204 9.86 -0.49 9.32
C MET A 204 9.04 0.46 8.44
N GLY A 205 8.15 1.24 9.05
CA GLY A 205 7.29 2.20 8.35
C GLY A 205 8.06 3.29 7.59
N LEU A 206 9.33 3.56 7.97
CA LEU A 206 10.21 4.49 7.26
C LEU A 206 10.95 3.86 6.07
N GLY A 207 10.77 2.56 5.81
CA GLY A 207 11.37 1.86 4.66
C GLY A 207 11.19 2.56 3.31
N PRO A 208 10.03 3.15 2.99
CA PRO A 208 9.80 3.86 1.74
C PRO A 208 10.77 5.03 1.49
N VAL A 209 11.31 5.66 2.53
CA VAL A 209 12.23 6.82 2.41
C VAL A 209 13.45 6.46 1.57
N ASN A 210 14.17 5.41 1.98
CA ASN A 210 15.37 4.99 1.26
C ASN A 210 15.04 4.36 -0.09
N ALA A 211 13.91 3.65 -0.20
CA ALA A 211 13.46 3.09 -1.47
C ALA A 211 13.16 4.18 -2.50
N ALA A 212 12.43 5.24 -2.10
CA ALA A 212 12.10 6.38 -2.94
C ALA A 212 13.36 7.12 -3.42
N ARG A 213 14.24 7.49 -2.49
CA ARG A 213 15.53 8.15 -2.82
C ARG A 213 16.35 7.33 -3.82
N LYS A 214 16.47 6.02 -3.58
CA LYS A 214 17.21 5.10 -4.46
C LYS A 214 16.54 4.94 -5.83
N ALA A 215 15.21 4.89 -5.89
CA ALA A 215 14.47 4.78 -7.16
C ALA A 215 14.65 6.06 -8.01
N CYS A 216 14.55 7.25 -7.41
CA CYS A 216 14.81 8.52 -8.07
C CYS A 216 16.27 8.61 -8.56
N GLN A 217 17.24 8.33 -7.70
CA GLN A 217 18.67 8.40 -8.03
C GLN A 217 19.06 7.54 -9.24
N ARG A 218 18.46 6.36 -9.38
CA ARG A 218 18.74 5.43 -10.50
C ARG A 218 18.46 6.03 -11.88
N VAL A 219 17.62 7.04 -11.96
CA VAL A 219 17.18 7.67 -13.20
C VAL A 219 17.44 9.17 -13.24
N GLY A 220 18.28 9.67 -12.34
CA GLY A 220 18.67 11.08 -12.31
C GLY A 220 17.60 12.06 -11.85
N LEU A 221 16.52 11.56 -11.22
CA LEU A 221 15.45 12.37 -10.67
C LEU A 221 15.74 12.73 -9.20
N GLN A 222 15.20 13.88 -8.79
CA GLN A 222 15.03 14.24 -7.38
C GLN A 222 13.62 13.90 -6.93
N VAL A 223 13.39 13.73 -5.63
CA VAL A 223 12.04 13.53 -5.07
C VAL A 223 11.11 14.70 -5.42
N ALA A 224 11.66 15.92 -5.49
CA ALA A 224 10.93 17.13 -5.87
C ALA A 224 10.45 17.14 -7.34
N ASP A 225 10.97 16.25 -8.19
CA ASP A 225 10.51 16.11 -9.58
C ASP A 225 9.22 15.29 -9.71
N LEU A 226 8.76 14.66 -8.62
CA LEU A 226 7.54 13.89 -8.59
C LEU A 226 6.32 14.81 -8.49
N GLN A 227 5.34 14.60 -9.36
CA GLN A 227 4.11 15.39 -9.40
C GLN A 227 2.90 14.67 -8.78
N LEU A 228 3.00 13.36 -8.56
CA LEU A 228 1.97 12.57 -7.92
C LEU A 228 2.58 11.40 -7.16
N VAL A 229 2.06 11.13 -5.97
CA VAL A 229 2.55 10.05 -5.11
C VAL A 229 1.36 9.25 -4.56
N GLU A 230 1.44 7.94 -4.68
CA GLU A 230 0.61 6.99 -3.94
C GLU A 230 1.50 6.31 -2.90
N LEU A 231 1.38 6.74 -1.67
CA LEU A 231 2.07 6.17 -0.51
C LEU A 231 1.09 5.32 0.29
N ASN A 232 1.39 4.04 0.48
CA ASN A 232 0.52 3.19 1.28
C ASN A 232 0.45 3.68 2.72
N GLU A 233 -0.76 3.88 3.20
CA GLU A 233 -1.06 4.35 4.56
C GLU A 233 -1.29 3.16 5.49
N ALA A 234 -0.23 2.43 5.85
CA ALA A 234 -0.38 1.37 6.85
C ALA A 234 -0.83 1.97 8.20
N PHE A 235 -0.24 3.12 8.55
CA PHE A 235 -0.59 3.97 9.69
C PHE A 235 -0.41 5.45 9.31
N ALA A 236 -1.23 6.33 9.86
CA ALA A 236 -1.12 7.78 9.59
C ALA A 236 0.26 8.32 9.98
N VAL A 237 0.77 7.94 11.15
CA VAL A 237 2.10 8.37 11.63
C VAL A 237 3.21 7.94 10.67
N GLN A 238 3.13 6.74 10.14
CA GLN A 238 4.11 6.22 9.19
C GLN A 238 4.07 7.02 7.88
N ALA A 239 2.88 7.30 7.36
CA ALA A 239 2.73 8.07 6.13
C ALA A 239 3.25 9.50 6.31
N LEU A 240 2.83 10.20 7.36
CA LEU A 240 3.30 11.55 7.70
C LEU A 240 4.82 11.61 7.86
N ALA A 241 5.42 10.64 8.56
CA ALA A 241 6.86 10.59 8.76
C ALA A 241 7.62 10.42 7.45
N VAL A 242 7.15 9.57 6.53
CA VAL A 242 7.75 9.38 5.20
C VAL A 242 7.64 10.66 4.37
N LEU A 243 6.46 11.30 4.36
CA LEU A 243 6.23 12.54 3.60
C LEU A 243 7.15 13.66 4.08
N ARG A 244 7.27 13.85 5.40
CA ARG A 244 8.16 14.85 6.01
C ARG A 244 9.64 14.60 5.69
N GLU A 245 10.07 13.36 5.83
CA GLU A 245 11.46 12.97 5.59
C GLU A 245 11.89 13.11 4.11
N LEU A 246 10.93 12.94 3.19
CA LEU A 246 11.13 13.10 1.75
C LEU A 246 10.84 14.53 1.25
N GLY A 247 10.22 15.37 2.05
CA GLY A 247 9.75 16.69 1.62
C GLY A 247 8.62 16.63 0.58
N ILE A 248 7.80 15.58 0.62
CA ILE A 248 6.66 15.40 -0.31
C ILE A 248 5.42 16.09 0.26
N PRO A 249 4.79 17.01 -0.50
CA PRO A 249 3.55 17.64 -0.09
C PRO A 249 2.37 16.67 -0.01
N GLU A 250 1.49 16.86 0.99
CA GLU A 250 0.25 16.07 1.11
C GLU A 250 -0.72 16.31 -0.05
N GLU A 251 -0.63 17.46 -0.71
CA GLU A 251 -1.47 17.87 -1.83
C GLU A 251 -1.27 17.03 -3.10
N ILE A 252 -0.11 16.41 -3.26
CA ILE A 252 0.19 15.52 -4.39
C ILE A 252 0.15 14.04 -3.98
N THR A 253 -0.21 13.76 -2.72
CA THR A 253 -0.17 12.40 -2.16
C THR A 253 -1.58 11.88 -1.93
N ASN A 254 -1.84 10.63 -2.36
CA ASN A 254 -3.08 9.90 -2.12
C ASN A 254 -4.33 10.75 -2.40
N MET A 255 -4.38 11.33 -3.59
CA MET A 255 -5.39 12.32 -3.96
C MET A 255 -6.83 11.79 -3.88
N ASN A 256 -6.99 10.48 -4.02
CA ASN A 256 -8.27 9.78 -3.97
C ASN A 256 -8.48 9.01 -2.66
N GLY A 257 -7.76 9.42 -1.60
CA GLY A 257 -7.69 8.67 -0.34
C GLY A 257 -6.72 7.49 -0.41
N GLY A 258 -6.31 7.02 0.76
CA GLY A 258 -5.33 5.94 0.87
C GLY A 258 -5.84 4.76 1.70
N ALA A 259 -4.93 3.93 2.18
CA ALA A 259 -5.24 2.65 2.81
C ALA A 259 -6.00 2.78 4.15
N ILE A 260 -5.91 3.89 4.85
CA ILE A 260 -6.72 4.14 6.06
C ILE A 260 -8.19 4.10 5.70
N ALA A 261 -8.57 4.74 4.58
CA ALA A 261 -9.93 4.76 4.09
C ALA A 261 -10.29 3.51 3.27
N LEU A 262 -9.47 3.15 2.28
CA LEU A 262 -9.75 2.10 1.29
C LEU A 262 -9.38 0.69 1.77
N GLY A 263 -8.49 0.59 2.77
CA GLY A 263 -7.99 -0.67 3.29
C GLY A 263 -6.61 -1.08 2.78
N HIS A 264 -6.04 -2.10 3.45
CA HIS A 264 -4.68 -2.59 3.17
C HIS A 264 -4.64 -4.11 3.04
N PRO A 265 -5.20 -4.69 1.98
CA PRO A 265 -5.00 -6.11 1.66
C PRO A 265 -3.54 -6.30 1.25
N LEU A 266 -2.72 -6.88 2.14
CA LEU A 266 -1.25 -6.82 2.11
C LEU A 266 -0.65 -7.17 0.74
N GLY A 267 -0.99 -8.33 0.20
CA GLY A 267 -0.48 -8.80 -1.10
C GLY A 267 -0.97 -7.96 -2.30
N CYS A 268 -2.17 -7.39 -2.21
CA CYS A 268 -2.78 -6.56 -3.24
C CYS A 268 -2.26 -5.12 -3.24
N SER A 269 -2.06 -4.52 -2.06
CA SER A 269 -1.88 -3.06 -1.89
C SER A 269 -0.84 -2.45 -2.81
N GLY A 270 0.30 -3.12 -3.02
CA GLY A 270 1.34 -2.59 -3.91
C GLY A 270 0.91 -2.45 -5.36
N ALA A 271 0.11 -3.37 -5.88
CA ALA A 271 -0.48 -3.27 -7.22
C ALA A 271 -1.62 -2.24 -7.23
N ARG A 272 -2.46 -2.21 -6.18
CA ARG A 272 -3.58 -1.27 -6.08
C ARG A 272 -3.12 0.18 -6.09
N ILE A 273 -2.13 0.57 -5.27
CA ILE A 273 -1.62 1.94 -5.26
C ILE A 273 -1.01 2.34 -6.62
N LEU A 274 -0.36 1.39 -7.30
CA LEU A 274 0.17 1.66 -8.64
C LEU A 274 -0.96 1.79 -9.68
N THR A 275 -2.04 1.01 -9.57
CA THR A 275 -3.23 1.14 -10.44
C THR A 275 -3.88 2.50 -10.26
N THR A 276 -4.14 2.93 -9.02
CA THR A 276 -4.71 4.26 -8.73
C THR A 276 -3.80 5.38 -9.24
N LEU A 277 -2.49 5.25 -9.03
CA LEU A 277 -1.49 6.20 -9.54
C LEU A 277 -1.58 6.33 -11.07
N LEU A 278 -1.62 5.21 -11.79
CA LEU A 278 -1.72 5.18 -13.26
C LEU A 278 -2.96 5.92 -13.76
N HIS A 279 -4.13 5.61 -13.21
CA HIS A 279 -5.39 6.24 -13.61
C HIS A 279 -5.41 7.73 -13.25
N GLU A 280 -4.90 8.12 -12.10
CA GLU A 280 -4.83 9.52 -11.69
C GLU A 280 -3.86 10.32 -12.57
N MET A 281 -2.68 9.76 -12.87
CA MET A 281 -1.71 10.36 -13.77
C MET A 281 -2.28 10.51 -15.17
N HIS A 282 -2.93 9.49 -15.72
CA HIS A 282 -3.55 9.53 -17.05
C HIS A 282 -4.57 10.68 -17.16
N LYS A 283 -5.43 10.83 -16.15
CA LYS A 283 -6.43 11.92 -16.11
C LYS A 283 -5.81 13.31 -16.03
N ARG A 284 -4.71 13.48 -15.31
CA ARG A 284 -4.04 14.78 -15.10
C ARG A 284 -3.09 15.14 -16.24
N SER A 285 -2.46 14.16 -16.87
CA SER A 285 -1.45 14.37 -17.91
C SER A 285 -2.01 14.86 -19.23
N ALA A 286 -3.30 14.73 -19.48
CA ALA A 286 -3.94 15.21 -20.70
C ALA A 286 -3.69 16.72 -20.98
N SER A 287 -3.35 17.50 -19.95
CA SER A 287 -2.97 18.91 -20.03
C SER A 287 -1.47 19.18 -19.81
N ALA A 288 -0.68 18.16 -19.53
CA ALA A 288 0.74 18.33 -19.18
C ALA A 288 1.62 18.43 -20.44
N ARG A 289 2.41 19.50 -20.54
CA ARG A 289 3.36 19.73 -21.66
C ARG A 289 4.75 19.13 -21.41
N LYS A 290 4.99 18.51 -20.25
CA LYS A 290 6.29 17.95 -19.81
C LYS A 290 6.09 16.52 -19.33
N PRO A 291 7.14 15.69 -19.28
CA PRO A 291 7.06 14.42 -18.61
C PRO A 291 6.48 14.58 -17.20
N TYR A 292 5.53 13.74 -16.87
CA TYR A 292 4.85 13.75 -15.59
C TYR A 292 5.22 12.46 -14.84
N TYR A 293 5.95 12.62 -13.74
CA TYR A 293 6.45 11.50 -12.95
C TYR A 293 5.56 11.24 -11.75
N GLY A 294 5.24 9.98 -11.54
CA GLY A 294 4.52 9.51 -10.36
C GLY A 294 5.28 8.40 -9.64
N MET A 295 5.05 8.29 -8.35
CA MET A 295 5.66 7.27 -7.50
C MET A 295 4.61 6.52 -6.70
N ALA A 296 4.67 5.18 -6.74
CA ALA A 296 3.99 4.31 -5.79
C ALA A 296 5.02 3.77 -4.79
N ALA A 297 4.75 3.89 -3.47
CA ALA A 297 5.66 3.42 -2.44
C ALA A 297 4.94 2.81 -1.25
N LEU A 298 5.55 1.80 -0.62
CA LEU A 298 5.02 1.17 0.61
C LEU A 298 6.12 0.64 1.50
N CYS A 299 5.83 0.59 2.79
CA CYS A 299 6.62 -0.15 3.78
C CYS A 299 6.27 -1.64 3.72
N VAL A 300 7.20 -2.47 4.16
CA VAL A 300 7.03 -3.92 4.22
C VAL A 300 7.54 -4.40 5.58
N GLY A 301 6.82 -5.31 6.18
CA GLY A 301 7.17 -5.90 7.48
C GLY A 301 8.61 -6.43 7.51
N VAL A 302 9.15 -6.52 8.73
CA VAL A 302 10.55 -6.94 8.99
C VAL A 302 11.59 -5.92 8.49
N GLY A 303 11.19 -4.63 8.30
CA GLY A 303 12.12 -3.56 8.01
C GLY A 303 12.51 -3.42 6.54
N GLN A 304 11.52 -3.31 5.66
CA GLN A 304 11.77 -3.08 4.23
C GLN A 304 10.90 -1.94 3.69
N GLY A 305 11.31 -1.38 2.55
CA GLY A 305 10.53 -0.45 1.75
C GLY A 305 10.65 -0.77 0.27
N ALA A 306 9.62 -0.45 -0.49
CA ALA A 306 9.62 -0.54 -1.94
C ALA A 306 9.06 0.74 -2.56
N ALA A 307 9.61 1.14 -3.70
CA ALA A 307 9.14 2.27 -4.49
C ALA A 307 9.24 1.95 -5.98
N THR A 308 8.29 2.47 -6.75
CA THR A 308 8.23 2.35 -8.21
C THR A 308 7.91 3.72 -8.80
N ILE A 309 8.68 4.12 -9.80
CA ILE A 309 8.50 5.38 -10.54
C ILE A 309 7.99 5.04 -11.93
N ILE A 310 6.94 5.74 -12.31
CA ILE A 310 6.34 5.70 -13.66
C ILE A 310 6.28 7.10 -14.25
N GLU A 311 6.21 7.17 -15.55
CA GLU A 311 6.13 8.40 -16.33
C GLU A 311 4.95 8.34 -17.29
N THR A 312 4.20 9.42 -17.40
CA THR A 312 3.16 9.51 -18.43
C THR A 312 3.78 9.51 -19.81
N LEU A 313 3.08 8.92 -20.77
CA LEU A 313 3.45 9.02 -22.16
C LEU A 313 2.93 10.33 -22.77
N PRO A 314 3.68 10.97 -23.69
CA PRO A 314 3.15 12.08 -24.46
C PRO A 314 1.89 11.65 -25.21
N ALA A 315 0.89 12.53 -25.26
CA ALA A 315 -0.35 12.31 -26.01
C ALA A 315 -0.08 12.19 -27.52
#